data_0421c79cba53e03b87121cab033cdaf1
#
_entry.id   0421c79cba53e03b87121cab033cdaf1
#
_cell.length_a   1.000
_cell.length_b   1.000
_cell.length_c   1.000
_cell.angle_alpha   90.00
_cell.angle_beta   90.00
_cell.angle_gamma   90.00
#
_symmetry.space_group_name_H-M   'P 1'
#
loop_
_entity.id
_entity.type
_entity.pdbx_description
1 polymer ?
#
loop_
_entity_poly.entity_id
_entity_poly.type
_entity_poly.pdbx_seq_one_letter_code
_entity_poly.pdbx_strand_id
1 'polypeptide(L)'
;MMIAKNSQVLQQIKQDLLPSKFRFATTWRIALLCAVMAGVAMLYEIPESAISCYLIIYLVKTNAVENILLCFGVMVLCSIAVGLIFILFNLTIQNVMLRFFFMALFSGLFMYLSSASSLGDVGNLIALVIAFLMTLIDDVPFGDAATRGLLYALLMAVSPMLLVIIFNYFFGISPKKLLMNKLAERFWAASQFFLDEIPQSISITDALSTQAECKRNLMLIKVFFLKGKEEIQWLDSMIDNSYEILIMSLNLPDDTSAETRQLLAEKCQFIARCLEKKQIKQLETLKAEKNSYFDNNAILANFKNILFKVKDISDPKVKTTFFVKDAFTNPNHKYFAIKTTCAALICYVIYDYFEWQGIHTAMITCYVVALTSVGETVHKLTLRIIGCLIGALIGIISLVYIIPNLSDIFSLMILIFFCILPAAWVAAGNERISYAGVQVGLAFLLTVLHGFKPSYDMDVASDRILGILLGNVVMYIMFTKVWPVSIITAVNSQIRSILDNYSTLKLKSYDNNVEALSLVATINEGVIKTKDDINLLMFETHFKDKGGALTHFFNQFLTKVSVDSYQNYSSQFILFNHKDSLDTVINSESANDLKKDVLNAIPSILSAQEKEQVIKELVSEK
;
A
#
# COMPACT_ATOMS: atom_id res chain seq x y z
N MET A 1 1.53 -25.90 -20.13
CA MET A 1 1.72 -25.31 -18.79
C MET A 1 2.19 -23.83 -18.86
N MET A 2 3.21 -23.47 -19.65
CA MET A 2 3.66 -22.06 -19.81
C MET A 2 2.60 -21.11 -20.39
N ILE A 3 1.83 -21.54 -21.37
CA ILE A 3 0.79 -20.73 -22.04
C ILE A 3 -0.38 -20.45 -21.07
N ALA A 4 -0.79 -21.41 -20.25
CA ALA A 4 -1.84 -21.24 -19.25
C ALA A 4 -1.40 -20.29 -18.10
N LYS A 5 -0.13 -20.32 -17.71
CA LYS A 5 0.46 -19.43 -16.69
C LYS A 5 0.52 -17.98 -17.20
N ASN A 6 0.85 -17.79 -18.47
CA ASN A 6 0.86 -16.45 -19.10
C ASN A 6 -0.54 -15.86 -19.25
N SER A 7 -1.58 -16.70 -19.49
CA SER A 7 -2.96 -16.23 -19.57
C SER A 7 -3.51 -15.75 -18.22
N GLN A 8 -3.13 -16.40 -17.11
CA GLN A 8 -3.55 -15.99 -15.76
C GLN A 8 -2.90 -14.66 -15.34
N VAL A 9 -1.59 -14.48 -15.61
CA VAL A 9 -0.88 -13.23 -15.33
C VAL A 9 -1.47 -12.07 -16.15
N LEU A 10 -1.77 -12.28 -17.42
CA LEU A 10 -2.40 -11.28 -18.28
C LEU A 10 -3.81 -10.91 -17.81
N GLN A 11 -4.62 -11.88 -17.38
CA GLN A 11 -5.93 -11.62 -16.81
C GLN A 11 -5.84 -10.80 -15.52
N GLN A 12 -4.86 -11.09 -14.69
CA GLN A 12 -4.63 -10.40 -13.43
C GLN A 12 -4.18 -8.94 -13.67
N ILE A 13 -3.24 -8.71 -14.59
CA ILE A 13 -2.84 -7.37 -15.00
C ILE A 13 -4.04 -6.58 -15.57
N LYS A 14 -4.89 -7.25 -16.36
CA LYS A 14 -6.09 -6.62 -16.91
C LYS A 14 -7.06 -6.20 -15.80
N GLN A 15 -7.24 -7.02 -14.77
CA GLN A 15 -8.05 -6.67 -13.59
C GLN A 15 -7.45 -5.49 -12.82
N ASP A 16 -6.11 -5.46 -12.63
CA ASP A 16 -5.42 -4.37 -11.94
C ASP A 16 -5.51 -3.04 -12.70
N LEU A 17 -5.72 -3.08 -14.02
CA LEU A 17 -5.90 -1.90 -14.86
C LEU A 17 -7.34 -1.40 -14.96
N LEU A 18 -8.32 -2.13 -14.40
CA LEU A 18 -9.73 -1.72 -14.44
C LEU A 18 -9.95 -0.36 -13.74
N PRO A 19 -10.90 0.44 -14.23
CA PRO A 19 -11.22 1.73 -13.62
C PRO A 19 -11.86 1.53 -12.23
N SER A 20 -11.36 2.25 -11.24
CA SER A 20 -12.03 2.43 -9.95
C SER A 20 -12.56 3.88 -9.81
N LYS A 21 -13.54 4.07 -8.92
CA LYS A 21 -14.32 5.34 -8.84
C LYS A 21 -13.47 6.62 -8.70
N PHE A 22 -12.32 6.54 -8.01
CA PHE A 22 -11.44 7.70 -7.78
C PHE A 22 -10.14 7.63 -8.57
N ARG A 23 -9.86 6.54 -9.28
CA ARG A 23 -8.61 6.35 -10.01
C ARG A 23 -8.39 7.45 -11.05
N PHE A 24 -9.40 7.70 -11.89
CA PHE A 24 -9.31 8.77 -12.89
C PHE A 24 -9.08 10.15 -12.24
N ALA A 25 -9.81 10.40 -11.12
CA ALA A 25 -9.67 11.66 -10.41
C ALA A 25 -8.25 11.86 -9.83
N THR A 26 -7.58 10.81 -9.38
CA THR A 26 -6.19 10.85 -8.89
C THR A 26 -5.20 10.97 -10.05
N THR A 27 -5.42 10.24 -11.14
CA THR A 27 -4.57 10.21 -12.34
C THR A 27 -4.37 11.60 -12.96
N TRP A 28 -5.46 12.29 -13.30
CA TRP A 28 -5.34 13.61 -13.93
C TRP A 28 -4.72 14.66 -13.00
N ARG A 29 -4.91 14.53 -11.68
CA ARG A 29 -4.30 15.41 -10.68
C ARG A 29 -2.80 15.23 -10.64
N ILE A 30 -2.31 13.98 -10.60
CA ILE A 30 -0.89 13.68 -10.66
C ILE A 30 -0.28 14.24 -11.94
N ALA A 31 -0.90 13.99 -13.09
CA ALA A 31 -0.41 14.49 -14.37
C ALA A 31 -0.37 16.02 -14.43
N LEU A 32 -1.42 16.69 -13.95
CA LEU A 32 -1.47 18.15 -13.88
C LEU A 32 -0.40 18.71 -12.94
N LEU A 33 -0.25 18.13 -11.74
CA LEU A 33 0.75 18.58 -10.78
C LEU A 33 2.17 18.42 -11.33
N CYS A 34 2.47 17.33 -12.04
CA CYS A 34 3.77 17.15 -12.70
C CYS A 34 4.00 18.20 -13.79
N ALA A 35 2.99 18.48 -14.62
CA ALA A 35 3.10 19.49 -15.66
C ALA A 35 3.33 20.89 -15.07
N VAL A 36 2.57 21.26 -14.03
CA VAL A 36 2.73 22.55 -13.34
C VAL A 36 4.10 22.63 -12.65
N MET A 37 4.54 21.53 -12.00
CA MET A 37 5.86 21.50 -11.33
C MET A 37 7.00 21.69 -12.32
N ALA A 38 6.94 21.06 -13.50
CA ALA A 38 7.93 21.26 -14.55
C ALA A 38 7.95 22.73 -15.02
N GLY A 39 6.79 23.36 -15.20
CA GLY A 39 6.71 24.79 -15.51
C GLY A 39 7.29 25.69 -14.41
N VAL A 40 6.98 25.39 -13.14
CA VAL A 40 7.55 26.10 -11.97
C VAL A 40 9.07 25.92 -11.93
N ALA A 41 9.56 24.70 -12.15
CA ALA A 41 11.00 24.42 -12.14
C ALA A 41 11.75 25.19 -13.23
N MET A 42 11.15 25.33 -14.42
CA MET A 42 11.74 26.13 -15.50
C MET A 42 11.73 27.64 -15.18
N LEU A 43 10.65 28.15 -14.58
CA LEU A 43 10.53 29.58 -14.25
C LEU A 43 11.49 30.02 -13.12
N TYR A 44 11.72 29.16 -12.15
CA TYR A 44 12.54 29.46 -10.96
C TYR A 44 13.91 28.78 -11.00
N GLU A 45 14.28 28.18 -12.13
CA GLU A 45 15.56 27.50 -12.33
C GLU A 45 15.87 26.45 -11.26
N ILE A 46 14.83 25.69 -10.84
CA ILE A 46 14.98 24.64 -9.85
C ILE A 46 15.72 23.45 -10.49
N PRO A 47 16.90 23.06 -9.96
CA PRO A 47 17.67 21.97 -10.53
C PRO A 47 16.93 20.64 -10.39
N GLU A 48 17.25 19.66 -11.24
CA GLU A 48 16.71 18.30 -11.22
C GLU A 48 15.18 18.24 -11.16
N SER A 49 14.52 19.03 -12.02
CA SER A 49 13.05 19.12 -12.13
C SER A 49 12.36 17.76 -12.31
N ALA A 50 13.03 16.81 -12.95
CA ALA A 50 12.56 15.44 -13.12
C ALA A 50 12.32 14.73 -11.76
N ILE A 51 13.23 14.94 -10.78
CA ILE A 51 13.09 14.36 -9.44
C ILE A 51 11.95 15.05 -8.68
N SER A 52 11.80 16.38 -8.82
CA SER A 52 10.67 17.11 -8.22
C SER A 52 9.31 16.59 -8.72
N CYS A 53 9.18 16.34 -10.03
CA CYS A 53 7.97 15.73 -10.60
C CYS A 53 7.79 14.27 -10.15
N TYR A 54 8.87 13.49 -10.03
CA TYR A 54 8.82 12.12 -9.52
C TYR A 54 8.28 12.05 -8.09
N LEU A 55 8.69 12.96 -7.21
CA LEU A 55 8.18 13.02 -5.85
C LEU A 55 6.65 13.20 -5.82
N ILE A 56 6.08 13.95 -6.76
CA ILE A 56 4.63 14.09 -6.91
C ILE A 56 3.98 12.74 -7.24
N ILE A 57 4.51 12.01 -8.24
CA ILE A 57 3.94 10.71 -8.65
C ILE A 57 4.01 9.71 -7.49
N TYR A 58 5.09 9.76 -6.70
CA TYR A 58 5.33 8.83 -5.60
C TYR A 58 4.48 9.14 -4.36
N LEU A 59 4.31 10.43 -4.01
CA LEU A 59 3.68 10.84 -2.75
C LEU A 59 2.17 11.03 -2.86
N VAL A 60 1.65 11.40 -4.05
CA VAL A 60 0.23 11.75 -4.18
C VAL A 60 -0.65 10.52 -4.16
N LYS A 61 -1.51 10.47 -3.14
CA LYS A 61 -2.56 9.47 -2.95
C LYS A 61 -3.95 10.08 -3.18
N THR A 62 -4.97 9.25 -3.12
CA THR A 62 -6.35 9.67 -3.34
C THR A 62 -6.86 10.62 -2.24
N ASN A 63 -6.40 10.44 -0.99
CA ASN A 63 -6.88 11.20 0.17
C ASN A 63 -6.10 12.51 0.34
N ALA A 64 -6.81 13.64 0.29
CA ALA A 64 -6.19 14.98 0.40
C ALA A 64 -5.50 15.22 1.74
N VAL A 65 -6.11 14.81 2.85
CA VAL A 65 -5.55 15.03 4.19
C VAL A 65 -4.31 14.18 4.40
N GLU A 66 -4.30 12.95 3.89
CA GLU A 66 -3.13 12.08 3.92
C GLU A 66 -1.98 12.66 3.11
N ASN A 67 -2.27 13.23 1.92
CA ASN A 67 -1.27 13.92 1.10
C ASN A 67 -0.65 15.12 1.82
N ILE A 68 -1.49 15.97 2.42
CA ILE A 68 -1.02 17.15 3.14
C ILE A 68 -0.14 16.74 4.33
N LEU A 69 -0.58 15.75 5.11
CA LEU A 69 0.17 15.26 6.27
C LEU A 69 1.51 14.63 5.86
N LEU A 70 1.48 13.78 4.83
CA LEU A 70 2.67 13.11 4.32
C LEU A 70 3.67 14.12 3.77
N CYS A 71 3.24 15.05 2.91
CA CYS A 71 4.11 16.08 2.33
C CYS A 71 4.70 16.99 3.41
N PHE A 72 3.89 17.41 4.40
CA PHE A 72 4.39 18.22 5.53
C PHE A 72 5.42 17.44 6.36
N GLY A 73 5.14 16.18 6.68
CA GLY A 73 6.07 15.33 7.43
C GLY A 73 7.38 15.11 6.69
N VAL A 74 7.35 14.78 5.40
CA VAL A 74 8.55 14.60 4.58
C VAL A 74 9.32 15.91 4.42
N MET A 75 8.64 17.05 4.28
CA MET A 75 9.27 18.38 4.20
C MET A 75 10.06 18.71 5.48
N VAL A 76 9.47 18.44 6.66
CA VAL A 76 10.17 18.62 7.94
C VAL A 76 11.37 17.68 8.05
N LEU A 77 11.23 16.41 7.68
CA LEU A 77 12.30 15.43 7.71
C LEU A 77 13.43 15.78 6.74
N CYS A 78 13.13 16.22 5.52
CA CYS A 78 14.13 16.69 4.56
C CYS A 78 14.88 17.92 5.11
N SER A 79 14.19 18.85 5.74
CA SER A 79 14.82 20.03 6.35
C SER A 79 15.78 19.65 7.50
N ILE A 80 15.39 18.68 8.33
CA ILE A 80 16.25 18.15 9.40
C ILE A 80 17.47 17.43 8.81
N ALA A 81 17.27 16.60 7.77
CA ALA A 81 18.34 15.87 7.10
C ALA A 81 19.36 16.85 6.48
N VAL A 82 18.89 17.87 5.76
CA VAL A 82 19.74 18.90 5.18
C VAL A 82 20.49 19.69 6.28
N GLY A 83 19.82 20.05 7.38
CA GLY A 83 20.46 20.68 8.53
C GLY A 83 21.56 19.83 9.15
N LEU A 84 21.34 18.53 9.28
CA LEU A 84 22.35 17.57 9.76
C LEU A 84 23.55 17.50 8.83
N ILE A 85 23.31 17.41 7.52
CA ILE A 85 24.37 17.39 6.51
C ILE A 85 25.16 18.70 6.54
N PHE A 86 24.50 19.83 6.71
CA PHE A 86 25.16 21.13 6.80
C PHE A 86 26.17 21.19 7.98
N ILE A 87 25.81 20.59 9.13
CA ILE A 87 26.70 20.49 10.29
C ILE A 87 27.91 19.58 9.96
N LEU A 88 27.66 18.45 9.30
CA LEU A 88 28.69 17.48 8.94
C LEU A 88 29.56 17.95 7.77
N PHE A 89 29.08 18.89 6.99
CA PHE A 89 29.72 19.38 5.77
C PHE A 89 31.14 19.85 6.00
N ASN A 90 31.36 20.68 7.02
CA ASN A 90 32.68 21.20 7.38
C ASN A 90 33.67 20.10 7.78
N LEU A 91 33.16 18.94 8.28
CA LEU A 91 33.99 17.80 8.67
C LEU A 91 34.31 16.89 7.49
N THR A 92 33.42 16.82 6.50
CA THR A 92 33.48 15.84 5.41
C THR A 92 34.06 16.36 4.10
N ILE A 93 34.10 17.70 3.91
CA ILE A 93 34.53 18.33 2.67
C ILE A 93 36.02 18.05 2.33
N GLN A 94 36.86 17.98 3.34
CA GLN A 94 38.32 17.74 3.18
C GLN A 94 38.69 16.25 3.32
N ASN A 95 37.78 15.40 3.72
CA ASN A 95 38.10 14.03 4.12
C ASN A 95 37.11 13.02 3.51
N VAL A 96 37.46 12.48 2.33
CA VAL A 96 36.64 11.50 1.59
C VAL A 96 36.32 10.26 2.45
N MET A 97 37.29 9.77 3.24
CA MET A 97 37.09 8.61 4.12
C MET A 97 36.05 8.91 5.23
N LEU A 98 36.06 10.11 5.77
CA LEU A 98 35.11 10.52 6.80
C LEU A 98 33.70 10.67 6.19
N ARG A 99 33.61 11.19 4.97
CA ARG A 99 32.34 11.26 4.22
C ARG A 99 31.76 9.88 3.96
N PHE A 100 32.58 8.96 3.47
CA PHE A 100 32.20 7.57 3.26
C PHE A 100 31.71 6.90 4.55
N PHE A 101 32.42 7.14 5.67
CA PHE A 101 32.02 6.65 6.98
C PHE A 101 30.65 7.18 7.42
N PHE A 102 30.40 8.48 7.34
CA PHE A 102 29.10 9.06 7.72
C PHE A 102 27.98 8.63 6.78
N MET A 103 28.24 8.49 5.48
CA MET A 103 27.27 7.97 4.52
C MET A 103 26.87 6.54 4.88
N ALA A 104 27.84 5.68 5.22
CA ALA A 104 27.59 4.31 5.67
C ALA A 104 26.80 4.27 7.00
N LEU A 105 27.22 5.12 7.97
CA LEU A 105 26.60 5.18 9.30
C LEU A 105 25.14 5.61 9.24
N PHE A 106 24.83 6.73 8.58
CA PHE A 106 23.47 7.24 8.50
C PHE A 106 22.57 6.37 7.60
N SER A 107 23.13 5.88 6.50
CA SER A 107 22.43 4.92 5.66
C SER A 107 22.02 3.67 6.47
N GLY A 108 22.99 3.05 7.16
CA GLY A 108 22.71 1.88 8.01
C GLY A 108 21.71 2.17 9.12
N LEU A 109 21.81 3.31 9.78
CA LEU A 109 20.90 3.72 10.85
C LEU A 109 19.46 3.88 10.32
N PHE A 110 19.25 4.66 9.26
CA PHE A 110 17.92 4.91 8.74
C PHE A 110 17.30 3.71 8.03
N MET A 111 18.12 2.85 7.38
CA MET A 111 17.68 1.58 6.85
C MET A 111 17.26 0.60 7.96
N TYR A 112 17.96 0.62 9.10
CA TYR A 112 17.53 -0.15 10.27
C TYR A 112 16.20 0.37 10.83
N LEU A 113 16.07 1.68 11.02
CA LEU A 113 14.83 2.31 11.48
C LEU A 113 13.66 2.07 10.52
N SER A 114 13.91 2.04 9.21
CA SER A 114 12.90 1.71 8.21
C SER A 114 12.30 0.31 8.44
N SER A 115 13.13 -0.67 8.73
CA SER A 115 12.67 -2.05 8.95
C SER A 115 12.15 -2.31 10.38
N ALA A 116 12.72 -1.63 11.39
CA ALA A 116 12.48 -1.91 12.82
C ALA A 116 11.50 -0.94 13.48
N SER A 117 10.98 0.07 12.78
CA SER A 117 10.09 1.07 13.36
C SER A 117 8.89 1.42 12.47
N SER A 118 8.00 2.25 12.98
CA SER A 118 6.84 2.77 12.25
C SER A 118 7.20 3.76 11.13
N LEU A 119 8.48 4.11 10.94
CA LEU A 119 8.95 4.95 9.84
C LEU A 119 8.77 4.27 8.47
N GLY A 120 8.92 2.95 8.39
CA GLY A 120 8.73 2.21 7.13
C GLY A 120 9.51 2.84 5.96
N ASP A 121 8.88 2.99 4.81
CA ASP A 121 9.49 3.55 3.58
C ASP A 121 10.03 4.98 3.74
N VAL A 122 9.55 5.74 4.74
CA VAL A 122 10.09 7.07 5.03
C VAL A 122 11.55 7.00 5.50
N GLY A 123 11.92 5.94 6.25
CA GLY A 123 13.30 5.67 6.64
C GLY A 123 14.22 5.46 5.43
N ASN A 124 13.75 4.70 4.43
CA ASN A 124 14.48 4.50 3.17
C ASN A 124 14.70 5.84 2.44
N LEU A 125 13.66 6.69 2.41
CA LEU A 125 13.74 8.00 1.76
C LEU A 125 14.77 8.91 2.45
N ILE A 126 14.82 8.92 3.78
CA ILE A 126 15.80 9.72 4.55
C ILE A 126 17.21 9.21 4.27
N ALA A 127 17.42 7.88 4.29
CA ALA A 127 18.71 7.29 3.97
C ALA A 127 19.18 7.68 2.56
N LEU A 128 18.26 7.62 1.58
CA LEU A 128 18.49 8.06 0.22
C LEU A 128 18.91 9.52 0.15
N VAL A 129 18.14 10.42 0.78
CA VAL A 129 18.41 11.87 0.73
C VAL A 129 19.79 12.18 1.33
N ILE A 130 20.11 11.60 2.49
CA ILE A 130 21.42 11.83 3.13
C ILE A 130 22.55 11.31 2.25
N ALA A 131 22.45 10.07 1.75
CA ALA A 131 23.48 9.49 0.91
C ALA A 131 23.67 10.28 -0.39
N PHE A 132 22.58 10.64 -1.06
CA PHE A 132 22.61 11.41 -2.31
C PHE A 132 23.21 12.80 -2.10
N LEU A 133 22.81 13.53 -1.06
CA LEU A 133 23.36 14.86 -0.79
C LEU A 133 24.84 14.82 -0.41
N MET A 134 25.31 13.75 0.24
CA MET A 134 26.73 13.58 0.53
C MET A 134 27.56 13.31 -0.74
N THR A 135 26.97 12.71 -1.78
CA THR A 135 27.69 12.51 -3.06
C THR A 135 27.79 13.80 -3.88
N LEU A 136 26.82 14.73 -3.75
CA LEU A 136 26.89 16.01 -4.45
C LEU A 136 28.11 16.88 -4.05
N ILE A 137 28.74 16.59 -2.92
CA ILE A 137 29.97 17.28 -2.48
C ILE A 137 31.14 17.00 -3.43
N ASP A 138 31.15 15.85 -4.14
CA ASP A 138 32.18 15.49 -5.10
C ASP A 138 32.13 16.38 -6.34
N ASP A 139 30.94 16.79 -6.76
CA ASP A 139 30.73 17.62 -7.94
C ASP A 139 31.04 19.10 -7.70
N VAL A 140 31.01 19.56 -6.42
CA VAL A 140 31.14 20.97 -6.07
C VAL A 140 32.11 21.16 -4.89
N PRO A 141 33.41 21.20 -5.14
CA PRO A 141 34.44 21.19 -4.10
C PRO A 141 34.60 22.50 -3.30
N PHE A 142 33.87 23.57 -3.66
CA PHE A 142 34.01 24.88 -2.99
C PHE A 142 32.89 25.12 -1.98
N GLY A 143 33.25 25.52 -0.76
CA GLY A 143 32.36 25.63 0.39
C GLY A 143 31.07 26.45 0.16
N ASP A 144 31.17 27.62 -0.53
CA ASP A 144 29.98 28.45 -0.82
C ASP A 144 29.07 27.81 -1.89
N ALA A 145 29.66 27.28 -2.96
CA ALA A 145 28.90 26.61 -4.03
C ALA A 145 28.23 25.35 -3.52
N ALA A 146 28.90 24.58 -2.69
CA ALA A 146 28.34 23.38 -2.09
C ALA A 146 27.19 23.69 -1.10
N THR A 147 27.29 24.78 -0.33
CA THR A 147 26.19 25.26 0.53
C THR A 147 24.96 25.66 -0.31
N ARG A 148 25.17 26.37 -1.41
CA ARG A 148 24.10 26.71 -2.35
C ARG A 148 23.51 25.47 -2.98
N GLY A 149 24.32 24.49 -3.40
CA GLY A 149 23.87 23.20 -3.90
C GLY A 149 22.96 22.48 -2.92
N LEU A 150 23.31 22.47 -1.64
CA LEU A 150 22.49 21.88 -0.58
C LEU A 150 21.13 22.58 -0.40
N LEU A 151 21.11 23.92 -0.47
CA LEU A 151 19.88 24.71 -0.42
C LEU A 151 19.01 24.49 -1.66
N TYR A 152 19.61 24.39 -2.85
CA TYR A 152 18.88 24.03 -4.06
C TYR A 152 18.30 22.61 -4.01
N ALA A 153 19.01 21.65 -3.44
CA ALA A 153 18.50 20.30 -3.22
C ALA A 153 17.31 20.29 -2.23
N LEU A 154 17.35 21.12 -1.19
CA LEU A 154 16.20 21.32 -0.32
C LEU A 154 15.02 21.94 -1.08
N LEU A 155 15.25 22.96 -1.90
CA LEU A 155 14.23 23.61 -2.72
C LEU A 155 13.60 22.61 -3.69
N MET A 156 14.40 21.75 -4.33
CA MET A 156 13.95 20.68 -5.22
C MET A 156 12.98 19.70 -4.52
N ALA A 157 13.24 19.39 -3.24
CA ALA A 157 12.37 18.50 -2.47
C ALA A 157 11.12 19.23 -1.93
N VAL A 158 11.27 20.46 -1.44
CA VAL A 158 10.19 21.23 -0.79
C VAL A 158 9.18 21.77 -1.80
N SER A 159 9.62 22.24 -2.97
CA SER A 159 8.73 22.87 -3.97
C SER A 159 7.59 21.96 -4.45
N PRO A 160 7.79 20.68 -4.83
CA PRO A 160 6.70 19.81 -5.20
C PRO A 160 5.77 19.50 -4.03
N MET A 161 6.30 19.40 -2.82
CA MET A 161 5.49 19.15 -1.62
C MET A 161 4.57 20.33 -1.29
N LEU A 162 5.08 21.58 -1.38
CA LEU A 162 4.26 22.77 -1.25
C LEU A 162 3.17 22.84 -2.31
N LEU A 163 3.51 22.54 -3.56
CA LEU A 163 2.54 22.50 -4.65
C LEU A 163 1.44 21.46 -4.39
N VAL A 164 1.79 20.26 -3.93
CA VAL A 164 0.84 19.21 -3.55
C VAL A 164 -0.04 19.65 -2.38
N ILE A 165 0.51 20.30 -1.35
CA ILE A 165 -0.28 20.80 -0.20
C ILE A 165 -1.28 21.83 -0.67
N ILE A 166 -0.85 22.85 -1.41
CA ILE A 166 -1.71 23.93 -1.93
C ILE A 166 -2.82 23.34 -2.81
N PHE A 167 -2.47 22.46 -3.74
CA PHE A 167 -3.43 21.85 -4.64
C PHE A 167 -4.47 20.99 -3.90
N ASN A 168 -4.03 20.15 -2.95
CA ASN A 168 -4.95 19.30 -2.18
C ASN A 168 -5.83 20.09 -1.22
N TYR A 169 -5.39 21.24 -0.74
CA TYR A 169 -6.22 22.12 0.07
C TYR A 169 -7.46 22.63 -0.71
N PHE A 170 -7.29 23.02 -1.98
CA PHE A 170 -8.38 23.55 -2.81
C PHE A 170 -9.16 22.47 -3.56
N PHE A 171 -8.47 21.48 -4.12
CA PHE A 171 -9.03 20.50 -5.08
C PHE A 171 -8.98 19.06 -4.59
N GLY A 172 -8.53 18.82 -3.36
CA GLY A 172 -8.36 17.47 -2.81
C GLY A 172 -9.67 16.73 -2.55
N ILE A 173 -9.62 15.40 -2.52
CA ILE A 173 -10.75 14.56 -2.12
C ILE A 173 -10.72 14.39 -0.60
N SER A 174 -11.75 14.85 0.07
CA SER A 174 -11.84 14.76 1.53
C SER A 174 -11.99 13.31 2.01
N PRO A 175 -11.39 12.94 3.18
CA PRO A 175 -11.52 11.60 3.75
C PRO A 175 -12.98 11.23 4.03
N LYS A 176 -13.86 12.19 4.33
CA LYS A 176 -15.30 11.95 4.48
C LYS A 176 -15.91 11.43 3.17
N LYS A 177 -15.57 12.04 2.03
CA LYS A 177 -16.10 11.61 0.73
C LYS A 177 -15.63 10.20 0.38
N LEU A 178 -14.39 9.86 0.71
CA LEU A 178 -13.85 8.50 0.52
C LEU A 178 -14.57 7.49 1.42
N LEU A 179 -14.72 7.82 2.70
CA LEU A 179 -15.43 6.98 3.66
C LEU A 179 -16.88 6.72 3.24
N MET A 180 -17.64 7.77 2.90
CA MET A 180 -19.03 7.64 2.47
C MET A 180 -19.17 6.74 1.22
N ASN A 181 -18.23 6.85 0.30
CA ASN A 181 -18.22 5.99 -0.88
C ASN A 181 -17.93 4.53 -0.55
N LYS A 182 -16.95 4.26 0.33
CA LYS A 182 -16.64 2.89 0.77
C LYS A 182 -17.82 2.25 1.50
N LEU A 183 -18.52 3.02 2.34
CA LEU A 183 -19.75 2.57 2.97
C LEU A 183 -20.85 2.26 1.93
N ALA A 184 -21.01 3.11 0.91
CA ALA A 184 -21.97 2.87 -0.17
C ALA A 184 -21.61 1.59 -0.97
N GLU A 185 -20.33 1.38 -1.29
CA GLU A 185 -19.85 0.16 -1.96
C GLU A 185 -20.16 -1.11 -1.14
N ARG A 186 -20.03 -1.05 0.20
CA ARG A 186 -20.42 -2.17 1.08
C ARG A 186 -21.92 -2.46 1.01
N PHE A 187 -22.75 -1.44 1.07
CA PHE A 187 -24.20 -1.64 0.96
C PHE A 187 -24.61 -2.14 -0.43
N TRP A 188 -23.93 -1.71 -1.50
CA TRP A 188 -24.13 -2.26 -2.83
C TRP A 188 -23.74 -3.75 -2.88
N ALA A 189 -22.58 -4.12 -2.31
CA ALA A 189 -22.18 -5.52 -2.23
C ALA A 189 -23.16 -6.35 -1.41
N ALA A 190 -23.58 -5.87 -0.24
CA ALA A 190 -24.57 -6.54 0.59
C ALA A 190 -25.91 -6.74 -0.15
N SER A 191 -26.34 -5.77 -0.96
CA SER A 191 -27.58 -5.90 -1.75
C SER A 191 -27.49 -7.04 -2.78
N GLN A 192 -26.33 -7.22 -3.41
CA GLN A 192 -26.11 -8.30 -4.38
C GLN A 192 -26.04 -9.66 -3.68
N PHE A 193 -25.36 -9.75 -2.53
CA PHE A 193 -25.32 -11.00 -1.75
C PHE A 193 -26.69 -11.40 -1.21
N PHE A 194 -27.57 -10.46 -0.84
CA PHE A 194 -28.95 -10.78 -0.45
C PHE A 194 -29.77 -11.41 -1.60
N LEU A 195 -29.43 -11.08 -2.85
CA LEU A 195 -30.05 -11.66 -4.05
C LEU A 195 -29.38 -12.94 -4.55
N ASP A 196 -28.42 -13.47 -3.81
CA ASP A 196 -27.55 -14.59 -4.22
C ASP A 196 -26.76 -14.31 -5.53
N GLU A 197 -26.59 -13.04 -5.88
CA GLU A 197 -25.78 -12.60 -7.01
C GLU A 197 -24.33 -12.39 -6.54
N ILE A 198 -23.39 -13.10 -7.17
CA ILE A 198 -21.96 -12.86 -6.92
C ILE A 198 -21.56 -11.59 -7.67
N PRO A 199 -21.11 -10.52 -6.96
CA PRO A 199 -20.67 -9.32 -7.62
C PRO A 199 -19.51 -9.62 -8.59
N GLN A 200 -19.63 -9.25 -9.85
CA GLN A 200 -18.55 -9.43 -10.83
C GLN A 200 -17.34 -8.52 -10.55
N SER A 201 -17.53 -7.48 -9.74
CA SER A 201 -16.55 -6.41 -9.53
C SER A 201 -15.81 -6.47 -8.19
N ILE A 202 -16.33 -7.20 -7.19
CA ILE A 202 -15.76 -7.19 -5.83
C ILE A 202 -15.75 -8.61 -5.28
N SER A 203 -14.58 -9.11 -4.89
CA SER A 203 -14.45 -10.36 -4.16
C SER A 203 -15.04 -10.22 -2.75
N ILE A 204 -15.62 -11.29 -2.20
CA ILE A 204 -16.10 -11.33 -0.81
C ILE A 204 -14.98 -10.91 0.15
N THR A 205 -13.77 -11.43 -0.06
CA THR A 205 -12.60 -11.10 0.76
C THR A 205 -12.24 -9.62 0.67
N ASP A 206 -12.31 -9.02 -0.53
CA ASP A 206 -12.01 -7.59 -0.71
C ASP A 206 -13.06 -6.71 -0.02
N ALA A 207 -14.35 -7.09 -0.09
CA ALA A 207 -15.42 -6.36 0.60
C ALA A 207 -15.23 -6.40 2.13
N LEU A 208 -14.80 -7.55 2.68
CA LEU A 208 -14.57 -7.73 4.12
C LEU A 208 -13.28 -7.05 4.62
N SER A 209 -12.28 -6.79 3.78
CA SER A 209 -11.00 -6.15 4.20
C SER A 209 -11.04 -4.64 4.32
N THR A 210 -12.11 -3.99 3.89
CA THR A 210 -12.20 -2.53 3.83
C THR A 210 -12.34 -1.83 5.20
N GLN A 211 -12.37 -2.59 6.31
CA GLN A 211 -12.66 -2.05 7.67
C GLN A 211 -11.54 -1.11 8.17
N ALA A 212 -10.25 -1.50 8.04
CA ALA A 212 -9.13 -0.66 8.46
C ALA A 212 -9.06 0.64 7.65
N GLU A 213 -9.30 0.58 6.35
CA GLU A 213 -9.33 1.77 5.50
C GLU A 213 -10.43 2.75 5.96
N CYS A 214 -11.63 2.23 6.28
CA CYS A 214 -12.72 3.06 6.82
C CYS A 214 -12.36 3.69 8.16
N LYS A 215 -11.78 2.91 9.10
CA LYS A 215 -11.34 3.41 10.41
C LYS A 215 -10.19 4.44 10.26
N ARG A 216 -9.25 4.22 9.35
CA ARG A 216 -8.18 5.18 9.04
C ARG A 216 -8.74 6.51 8.53
N ASN A 217 -9.68 6.49 7.58
CA ASN A 217 -10.34 7.69 7.09
C ASN A 217 -11.09 8.42 8.21
N LEU A 218 -11.77 7.69 9.11
CA LEU A 218 -12.43 8.26 10.27
C LEU A 218 -11.43 8.91 11.24
N MET A 219 -10.28 8.27 11.49
CA MET A 219 -9.20 8.83 12.32
C MET A 219 -8.70 10.16 11.76
N LEU A 220 -8.51 10.27 10.45
CA LEU A 220 -8.12 11.53 9.80
C LEU A 220 -9.18 12.61 9.97
N ILE A 221 -10.48 12.27 9.90
CA ILE A 221 -11.59 13.20 10.17
C ILE A 221 -11.55 13.69 11.62
N LYS A 222 -11.29 12.79 12.58
CA LYS A 222 -11.19 13.12 14.02
C LYS A 222 -10.00 14.04 14.31
N VAL A 223 -8.80 13.66 13.86
CA VAL A 223 -7.54 14.37 14.17
C VAL A 223 -7.53 15.80 13.62
N PHE A 224 -8.07 16.01 12.46
CA PHE A 224 -8.12 17.33 11.83
C PHE A 224 -9.40 18.13 12.13
N PHE A 225 -10.21 17.69 13.09
CA PHE A 225 -11.44 18.36 13.54
C PHE A 225 -12.38 18.75 12.37
N LEU A 226 -12.42 17.93 11.33
CA LEU A 226 -13.17 18.21 10.12
C LEU A 226 -14.69 18.19 10.35
N LYS A 227 -15.15 17.60 11.48
CA LYS A 227 -16.56 17.41 11.82
C LYS A 227 -16.83 17.45 13.33
N GLY A 228 -18.09 17.70 13.67
CA GLY A 228 -18.57 17.68 15.06
C GLY A 228 -18.60 16.26 15.66
N LYS A 229 -18.67 16.18 16.99
CA LYS A 229 -18.64 14.91 17.74
C LYS A 229 -19.78 13.97 17.34
N GLU A 230 -21.00 14.50 17.19
CA GLU A 230 -22.18 13.70 16.81
C GLU A 230 -22.04 13.06 15.43
N GLU A 231 -21.52 13.81 14.45
CA GLU A 231 -21.30 13.30 13.10
C GLU A 231 -20.19 12.23 13.10
N ILE A 232 -19.15 12.41 13.90
CA ILE A 232 -18.07 11.41 14.06
C ILE A 232 -18.62 10.13 14.69
N GLN A 233 -19.45 10.24 15.71
CA GLN A 233 -20.09 9.09 16.37
C GLN A 233 -21.00 8.34 15.40
N TRP A 234 -21.79 9.07 14.63
CA TRP A 234 -22.63 8.47 13.58
C TRP A 234 -21.79 7.73 12.53
N LEU A 235 -20.69 8.34 12.05
CA LEU A 235 -19.80 7.71 11.08
C LEU A 235 -19.13 6.44 11.64
N ASP A 236 -18.68 6.47 12.90
CA ASP A 236 -18.07 5.32 13.56
C ASP A 236 -19.06 4.15 13.69
N SER A 237 -20.29 4.45 14.12
CA SER A 237 -21.36 3.46 14.19
C SER A 237 -21.71 2.90 12.81
N MET A 238 -21.81 3.76 11.78
CA MET A 238 -22.14 3.34 10.42
C MET A 238 -21.06 2.45 9.80
N ILE A 239 -19.77 2.65 10.15
CA ILE A 239 -18.68 1.76 9.72
C ILE A 239 -18.90 0.35 10.24
N ASP A 240 -19.17 0.22 11.54
CA ASP A 240 -19.36 -1.08 12.17
C ASP A 240 -20.69 -1.72 11.72
N ASN A 241 -21.77 -0.95 11.66
CA ASN A 241 -23.09 -1.43 11.23
C ASN A 241 -23.10 -1.91 9.76
N SER A 242 -22.44 -1.17 8.85
CA SER A 242 -22.33 -1.59 7.44
C SER A 242 -21.56 -2.91 7.28
N TYR A 243 -20.55 -3.12 8.13
CA TYR A 243 -19.76 -4.35 8.14
C TYR A 243 -20.57 -5.53 8.68
N GLU A 244 -21.34 -5.30 9.74
CA GLU A 244 -22.24 -6.30 10.32
C GLU A 244 -23.35 -6.70 9.35
N ILE A 245 -23.94 -5.73 8.61
CA ILE A 245 -24.93 -5.99 7.54
C ILE A 245 -24.29 -6.77 6.38
N LEU A 246 -23.06 -6.49 6.01
CA LEU A 246 -22.34 -7.27 5.00
C LEU A 246 -22.16 -8.73 5.45
N ILE A 247 -21.75 -8.98 6.71
CA ILE A 247 -21.66 -10.33 7.27
C ILE A 247 -23.04 -11.02 7.28
N MET A 248 -24.09 -10.28 7.65
CA MET A 248 -25.47 -10.80 7.62
C MET A 248 -25.88 -11.23 6.22
N SER A 249 -25.53 -10.46 5.18
CA SER A 249 -25.87 -10.80 3.79
C SER A 249 -25.18 -12.07 3.28
N LEU A 250 -24.00 -12.41 3.82
CA LEU A 250 -23.24 -13.62 3.48
C LEU A 250 -23.72 -14.87 4.20
N ASN A 251 -24.52 -14.71 5.27
CA ASN A 251 -24.96 -15.81 6.15
C ASN A 251 -26.47 -15.82 6.32
N LEU A 252 -27.22 -15.38 5.32
CA LEU A 252 -28.66 -15.42 5.38
C LEU A 252 -29.13 -16.88 5.31
N PRO A 253 -30.10 -17.32 6.16
CA PRO A 253 -30.64 -18.68 6.10
C PRO A 253 -31.24 -19.00 4.72
N ASP A 254 -31.04 -20.23 4.25
CA ASP A 254 -31.52 -20.68 2.92
C ASP A 254 -33.07 -20.67 2.81
N ASP A 255 -33.78 -20.85 3.92
CA ASP A 255 -35.23 -20.82 4.04
C ASP A 255 -35.83 -19.40 4.02
N THR A 256 -34.98 -18.34 3.90
CA THR A 256 -35.48 -16.96 3.83
C THR A 256 -36.26 -16.73 2.54
N SER A 257 -37.47 -16.19 2.67
CA SER A 257 -38.37 -15.95 1.52
C SER A 257 -37.73 -14.98 0.51
N ALA A 258 -37.96 -15.20 -0.79
CA ALA A 258 -37.47 -14.34 -1.87
C ALA A 258 -37.91 -12.88 -1.70
N GLU A 259 -39.14 -12.67 -1.19
CA GLU A 259 -39.64 -11.30 -0.88
C GLU A 259 -38.76 -10.59 0.18
N THR A 260 -38.40 -11.31 1.25
CA THR A 260 -37.55 -10.74 2.31
C THR A 260 -36.16 -10.44 1.77
N ARG A 261 -35.54 -11.30 0.95
CA ARG A 261 -34.25 -11.09 0.28
C ARG A 261 -34.28 -9.85 -0.62
N GLN A 262 -35.33 -9.73 -1.45
CA GLN A 262 -35.50 -8.56 -2.33
C GLN A 262 -35.67 -7.28 -1.54
N LEU A 263 -36.49 -7.28 -0.47
CA LEU A 263 -36.71 -6.09 0.36
C LEU A 263 -35.41 -5.64 1.06
N LEU A 264 -34.60 -6.55 1.60
CA LEU A 264 -33.30 -6.25 2.18
C LEU A 264 -32.35 -5.64 1.15
N ALA A 265 -32.33 -6.20 -0.05
CA ALA A 265 -31.50 -5.70 -1.16
C ALA A 265 -31.91 -4.28 -1.57
N GLU A 266 -33.22 -4.00 -1.73
CA GLU A 266 -33.74 -2.68 -2.06
C GLU A 266 -33.40 -1.64 -0.98
N LYS A 267 -33.49 -2.00 0.31
CA LYS A 267 -33.11 -1.11 1.41
C LYS A 267 -31.61 -0.82 1.42
N CYS A 268 -30.76 -1.82 1.19
CA CYS A 268 -29.33 -1.63 1.03
C CYS A 268 -29.01 -0.71 -0.15
N GLN A 269 -29.65 -0.89 -1.31
CA GLN A 269 -29.48 -0.01 -2.46
C GLN A 269 -29.93 1.42 -2.17
N PHE A 270 -31.03 1.60 -1.44
CA PHE A 270 -31.51 2.92 -1.03
C PHE A 270 -30.48 3.61 -0.13
N ILE A 271 -29.96 2.90 0.89
CA ILE A 271 -28.91 3.43 1.79
C ILE A 271 -27.67 3.82 1.00
N ALA A 272 -27.21 2.95 0.09
CA ALA A 272 -26.05 3.23 -0.76
C ALA A 272 -26.23 4.51 -1.58
N ARG A 273 -27.40 4.70 -2.21
CA ARG A 273 -27.73 5.92 -2.97
C ARG A 273 -27.75 7.18 -2.07
N CYS A 274 -28.33 7.06 -0.86
CA CYS A 274 -28.34 8.17 0.10
C CYS A 274 -26.93 8.58 0.53
N LEU A 275 -26.05 7.63 0.76
CA LEU A 275 -24.64 7.86 1.11
C LEU A 275 -23.88 8.53 -0.06
N GLU A 276 -24.06 8.04 -1.29
CA GLU A 276 -23.44 8.64 -2.49
C GLU A 276 -23.89 10.08 -2.74
N LYS A 277 -25.21 10.34 -2.61
CA LYS A 277 -25.78 11.67 -2.82
C LYS A 277 -25.66 12.61 -1.62
N LYS A 278 -25.06 12.15 -0.50
CA LYS A 278 -24.96 12.88 0.77
C LYS A 278 -26.31 13.30 1.38
N GLN A 279 -27.36 12.56 1.08
CA GLN A 279 -28.72 12.82 1.57
C GLN A 279 -28.99 12.06 2.88
N ILE A 280 -28.16 12.28 3.90
CA ILE A 280 -28.20 11.56 5.18
C ILE A 280 -29.56 11.72 5.89
N LYS A 281 -30.23 12.88 5.74
CA LYS A 281 -31.56 13.11 6.32
C LYS A 281 -32.61 12.11 5.83
N GLN A 282 -32.46 11.58 4.62
CA GLN A 282 -33.38 10.57 4.10
C GLN A 282 -33.22 9.20 4.78
N LEU A 283 -32.09 8.92 5.45
CA LEU A 283 -31.92 7.71 6.24
C LEU A 283 -32.82 7.72 7.50
N GLU A 284 -33.18 8.92 8.02
CA GLU A 284 -34.10 9.04 9.15
C GLU A 284 -35.53 8.60 8.79
N THR A 285 -35.91 8.69 7.51
CA THR A 285 -37.22 8.18 7.07
C THR A 285 -37.32 6.68 7.21
N LEU A 286 -36.22 5.92 7.01
CA LEU A 286 -36.16 4.48 7.25
C LEU A 286 -36.36 4.12 8.74
N LYS A 287 -35.88 5.00 9.65
CA LYS A 287 -36.08 4.81 11.09
C LYS A 287 -37.56 5.02 11.49
N ALA A 288 -38.22 5.94 10.83
CA ALA A 288 -39.61 6.28 11.11
C ALA A 288 -40.65 5.36 10.42
N GLU A 289 -40.21 4.52 9.48
CA GLU A 289 -41.06 3.61 8.74
C GLU A 289 -41.62 2.52 9.69
N LYS A 290 -42.86 2.72 10.13
CA LYS A 290 -43.66 1.73 10.86
C LYS A 290 -44.44 0.90 9.84
N ASN A 291 -43.79 -0.12 9.27
CA ASN A 291 -44.48 -1.12 8.47
C ASN A 291 -44.71 -2.37 9.34
N SER A 292 -45.96 -2.81 9.46
CA SER A 292 -46.31 -4.04 10.20
C SER A 292 -45.54 -5.28 9.70
N TYR A 293 -45.05 -5.26 8.48
CA TYR A 293 -44.24 -6.31 7.88
C TYR A 293 -42.83 -6.36 8.43
N PHE A 294 -42.25 -5.19 8.78
CA PHE A 294 -40.92 -5.10 9.40
C PHE A 294 -40.90 -5.61 10.85
N ASP A 295 -41.99 -5.36 11.58
CA ASP A 295 -42.07 -5.76 13.00
C ASP A 295 -42.40 -7.24 13.19
N ASN A 296 -42.94 -7.90 12.16
CA ASN A 296 -43.34 -9.32 12.22
C ASN A 296 -42.25 -10.27 11.66
N ASN A 297 -41.22 -9.77 10.95
CA ASN A 297 -40.15 -10.59 10.43
C ASN A 297 -38.87 -10.36 11.23
N ALA A 298 -38.41 -11.39 11.95
CA ALA A 298 -37.23 -11.29 12.84
C ALA A 298 -35.95 -10.83 12.12
N ILE A 299 -35.78 -11.24 10.85
CA ILE A 299 -34.61 -10.87 10.03
C ILE A 299 -34.62 -9.37 9.69
N LEU A 300 -35.77 -8.84 9.28
CA LEU A 300 -35.96 -7.42 8.97
C LEU A 300 -35.84 -6.55 10.22
N ALA A 301 -36.37 -7.00 11.35
CA ALA A 301 -36.22 -6.32 12.64
C ALA A 301 -34.74 -6.26 13.06
N ASN A 302 -34.02 -7.36 12.90
CA ASN A 302 -32.59 -7.42 13.19
C ASN A 302 -31.77 -6.50 12.26
N PHE A 303 -32.03 -6.49 10.97
CA PHE A 303 -31.41 -5.55 10.03
C PHE A 303 -31.60 -4.09 10.46
N LYS A 304 -32.83 -3.72 10.87
CA LYS A 304 -33.14 -2.37 11.35
C LYS A 304 -32.40 -2.05 12.65
N ASN A 305 -32.34 -3.00 13.57
CA ASN A 305 -31.62 -2.84 14.84
C ASN A 305 -30.10 -2.65 14.60
N ILE A 306 -29.50 -3.42 13.73
CA ILE A 306 -28.08 -3.27 13.36
C ILE A 306 -27.86 -1.91 12.70
N LEU A 307 -28.68 -1.52 11.72
CA LEU A 307 -28.50 -0.27 10.95
C LEU A 307 -28.51 0.98 11.84
N PHE A 308 -29.38 1.03 12.86
CA PHE A 308 -29.54 2.20 13.71
C PHE A 308 -28.88 2.08 15.09
N LYS A 309 -28.05 1.07 15.28
CA LYS A 309 -27.27 0.91 16.50
C LYS A 309 -26.25 2.03 16.63
N VAL A 310 -26.36 2.80 17.70
CA VAL A 310 -25.41 3.87 18.03
C VAL A 310 -24.42 3.36 19.06
N LYS A 311 -23.15 3.53 18.80
CA LYS A 311 -22.06 3.12 19.68
C LYS A 311 -21.70 4.26 20.63
N ASP A 312 -21.54 3.97 21.90
CA ASP A 312 -20.95 4.92 22.82
C ASP A 312 -19.47 5.13 22.51
N ILE A 313 -19.04 6.39 22.54
CA ILE A 313 -17.65 6.74 22.23
C ILE A 313 -16.77 6.21 23.38
N SER A 314 -16.30 5.00 23.25
CA SER A 314 -15.12 4.55 23.97
C SER A 314 -13.91 4.86 23.07
N ASP A 315 -13.08 5.82 23.46
CA ASP A 315 -11.78 6.03 22.82
C ASP A 315 -10.85 4.84 23.17
N PRO A 316 -10.68 3.85 22.33
CA PRO A 316 -9.59 2.93 22.51
C PRO A 316 -8.32 3.72 22.24
N LYS A 317 -7.58 4.09 23.26
CA LYS A 317 -6.21 4.59 23.12
C LYS A 317 -5.37 3.46 22.53
N VAL A 318 -5.35 3.36 21.21
CA VAL A 318 -4.39 2.51 20.51
C VAL A 318 -3.01 3.08 20.81
N LYS A 319 -2.30 2.47 21.75
CA LYS A 319 -0.89 2.77 22.01
C LYS A 319 -0.09 2.27 20.80
N THR A 320 0.14 3.14 19.84
CA THR A 320 1.10 2.87 18.78
C THR A 320 2.50 2.95 19.37
N THR A 321 3.20 1.82 19.43
CA THR A 321 4.62 1.80 19.79
C THR A 321 5.42 2.22 18.56
N PHE A 322 6.46 3.06 18.74
CA PHE A 322 7.32 3.50 17.64
C PHE A 322 8.11 2.33 17.04
N PHE A 323 8.65 1.46 17.87
CA PHE A 323 9.36 0.26 17.42
C PHE A 323 8.40 -0.94 17.30
N VAL A 324 8.63 -1.80 16.31
CA VAL A 324 7.95 -3.09 16.19
C VAL A 324 8.38 -4.00 17.36
N LYS A 325 7.54 -4.97 17.73
CA LYS A 325 7.76 -5.80 18.93
C LYS A 325 9.08 -6.56 18.90
N ASP A 326 9.56 -6.94 17.73
CA ASP A 326 10.79 -7.72 17.49
C ASP A 326 11.97 -6.85 17.03
N ALA A 327 11.87 -5.53 17.09
CA ALA A 327 12.87 -4.59 16.59
C ALA A 327 14.30 -4.93 17.00
N PHE A 328 14.53 -5.29 18.27
CA PHE A 328 15.85 -5.55 18.83
C PHE A 328 16.23 -7.02 18.91
N THR A 329 15.27 -7.92 18.74
CA THR A 329 15.47 -9.39 18.86
C THR A 329 15.67 -10.05 17.50
N ASN A 330 15.04 -9.55 16.46
CA ASN A 330 15.09 -10.12 15.12
C ASN A 330 16.34 -9.63 14.34
N PRO A 331 17.31 -10.51 14.01
CA PRO A 331 18.52 -10.13 13.29
C PRO A 331 18.25 -9.66 11.85
N ASN A 332 17.09 -9.98 11.28
CA ASN A 332 16.75 -9.64 9.91
C ASN A 332 16.74 -8.12 9.66
N HIS A 333 16.36 -7.31 10.66
CA HIS A 333 16.42 -5.86 10.58
C HIS A 333 17.86 -5.35 10.37
N LYS A 334 18.83 -5.95 11.06
CA LYS A 334 20.26 -5.63 10.91
C LYS A 334 20.77 -6.07 9.55
N TYR A 335 20.43 -7.29 9.13
CA TYR A 335 20.84 -7.80 7.81
C TYR A 335 20.27 -6.95 6.67
N PHE A 336 19.02 -6.52 6.77
CA PHE A 336 18.39 -5.61 5.82
C PHE A 336 19.18 -4.29 5.71
N ALA A 337 19.46 -3.64 6.84
CA ALA A 337 20.21 -2.38 6.88
C ALA A 337 21.61 -2.53 6.27
N ILE A 338 22.36 -3.57 6.66
CA ILE A 338 23.72 -3.81 6.16
C ILE A 338 23.71 -4.09 4.66
N LYS A 339 22.83 -4.98 4.19
CA LYS A 339 22.74 -5.35 2.76
C LYS A 339 22.48 -4.14 1.87
N THR A 340 21.50 -3.33 2.25
CA THR A 340 21.11 -2.15 1.46
C THR A 340 22.20 -1.09 1.48
N THR A 341 22.79 -0.83 2.64
CA THR A 341 23.91 0.12 2.77
C THR A 341 25.12 -0.33 1.95
N CYS A 342 25.51 -1.61 2.05
CA CYS A 342 26.62 -2.14 1.26
C CYS A 342 26.32 -2.06 -0.25
N ALA A 343 25.09 -2.40 -0.69
CA ALA A 343 24.71 -2.27 -2.09
C ALA A 343 24.84 -0.84 -2.61
N ALA A 344 24.36 0.14 -1.82
CA ALA A 344 24.45 1.55 -2.17
C ALA A 344 25.91 2.05 -2.25
N LEU A 345 26.75 1.65 -1.28
CA LEU A 345 28.17 1.99 -1.25
C LEU A 345 28.93 1.32 -2.41
N ILE A 346 28.63 0.07 -2.78
CA ILE A 346 29.20 -0.59 -3.95
C ILE A 346 28.87 0.20 -5.22
N CYS A 347 27.61 0.62 -5.40
CA CYS A 347 27.22 1.45 -6.53
C CYS A 347 27.96 2.79 -6.53
N TYR A 348 28.11 3.42 -5.36
CA TYR A 348 28.87 4.68 -5.21
C TYR A 348 30.32 4.50 -5.66
N VAL A 349 31.03 3.48 -5.12
CA VAL A 349 32.43 3.20 -5.49
C VAL A 349 32.59 2.90 -6.98
N ILE A 350 31.62 2.20 -7.58
CA ILE A 350 31.67 1.87 -9.02
C ILE A 350 31.62 3.16 -9.85
N TYR A 351 30.64 4.03 -9.62
CA TYR A 351 30.53 5.20 -10.48
C TYR A 351 31.62 6.25 -10.19
N ASP A 352 32.09 6.35 -8.96
CA ASP A 352 33.21 7.21 -8.57
C ASP A 352 34.52 6.74 -9.21
N TYR A 353 34.82 5.41 -9.13
CA TYR A 353 36.01 4.81 -9.73
C TYR A 353 36.09 4.96 -11.26
N PHE A 354 34.95 4.87 -11.93
CA PHE A 354 34.86 5.03 -13.38
C PHE A 354 34.67 6.49 -13.82
N GLU A 355 34.66 7.43 -12.89
CA GLU A 355 34.37 8.86 -13.13
C GLU A 355 33.08 9.07 -13.94
N TRP A 356 32.07 8.20 -13.74
CA TRP A 356 30.84 8.17 -14.53
C TRP A 356 29.66 8.73 -13.74
N GLN A 357 29.65 10.06 -13.59
CA GLN A 357 28.66 10.77 -12.79
C GLN A 357 27.20 10.58 -13.26
N GLY A 358 26.98 10.30 -14.55
CA GLY A 358 25.64 10.05 -15.13
C GLY A 358 24.89 8.88 -14.50
N ILE A 359 25.58 7.89 -13.89
CA ILE A 359 24.97 6.67 -13.33
C ILE A 359 24.68 6.72 -11.82
N HIS A 360 24.70 7.89 -11.17
CA HIS A 360 24.36 8.04 -9.75
C HIS A 360 22.95 7.48 -9.41
N THR A 361 22.07 7.33 -10.39
CA THR A 361 20.78 6.63 -10.26
C THR A 361 20.90 5.17 -9.80
N ALA A 362 22.09 4.55 -9.92
CA ALA A 362 22.35 3.20 -9.40
C ALA A 362 22.23 3.16 -7.86
N MET A 363 22.84 4.14 -7.18
CA MET A 363 22.75 4.27 -5.72
C MET A 363 21.32 4.57 -5.27
N ILE A 364 20.61 5.48 -5.94
CA ILE A 364 19.20 5.78 -5.68
C ILE A 364 18.35 4.50 -5.77
N THR A 365 18.64 3.65 -6.76
CA THR A 365 17.93 2.37 -6.95
C THR A 365 18.04 1.49 -5.71
N CYS A 366 19.19 1.42 -5.06
CA CYS A 366 19.40 0.56 -3.89
C CYS A 366 18.45 0.90 -2.74
N TYR A 367 18.25 2.17 -2.43
CA TYR A 367 17.35 2.58 -1.34
C TYR A 367 15.87 2.43 -1.68
N VAL A 368 15.49 2.74 -2.91
CA VAL A 368 14.08 2.75 -3.33
C VAL A 368 13.52 1.34 -3.49
N VAL A 369 14.36 0.37 -3.91
CA VAL A 369 13.91 -1.00 -4.20
C VAL A 369 14.00 -1.92 -2.99
N ALA A 370 14.85 -1.62 -2.01
CA ALA A 370 15.06 -2.46 -0.84
C ALA A 370 13.75 -2.73 -0.09
N LEU A 371 13.42 -4.02 0.06
CA LEU A 371 12.32 -4.54 0.88
C LEU A 371 12.84 -5.69 1.75
N THR A 372 12.07 -6.06 2.76
CA THR A 372 12.53 -6.99 3.79
C THR A 372 12.79 -8.40 3.29
N SER A 373 12.04 -8.87 2.29
CA SER A 373 12.16 -10.20 1.71
C SER A 373 12.76 -10.21 0.31
N VAL A 374 13.27 -11.38 -0.10
CA VAL A 374 13.78 -11.62 -1.46
C VAL A 374 12.66 -11.50 -2.49
N GLY A 375 11.50 -12.13 -2.22
CA GLY A 375 10.36 -12.13 -3.14
C GLY A 375 9.85 -10.72 -3.46
N GLU A 376 9.65 -9.90 -2.42
CA GLU A 376 9.23 -8.49 -2.56
C GLU A 376 10.27 -7.67 -3.33
N THR A 377 11.55 -7.81 -2.98
CA THR A 377 12.65 -7.07 -3.63
C THR A 377 12.76 -7.43 -5.10
N VAL A 378 12.76 -8.72 -5.46
CA VAL A 378 12.86 -9.19 -6.86
C VAL A 378 11.62 -8.75 -7.67
N HIS A 379 10.43 -8.80 -7.10
CA HIS A 379 9.22 -8.28 -7.73
C HIS A 379 9.36 -6.79 -8.04
N LYS A 380 9.79 -5.98 -7.06
CA LYS A 380 9.98 -4.53 -7.21
C LYS A 380 11.07 -4.20 -8.23
N LEU A 381 12.18 -4.98 -8.28
CA LEU A 381 13.21 -4.88 -9.32
C LEU A 381 12.63 -5.15 -10.72
N THR A 382 11.79 -6.17 -10.86
CA THR A 382 11.14 -6.51 -12.14
C THR A 382 10.24 -5.36 -12.61
N LEU A 383 9.41 -4.82 -11.74
CA LEU A 383 8.55 -3.67 -12.05
C LEU A 383 9.37 -2.43 -12.42
N ARG A 384 10.54 -2.25 -11.79
CA ARG A 384 11.46 -1.15 -12.10
C ARG A 384 12.04 -1.28 -13.51
N ILE A 385 12.50 -2.46 -13.90
CA ILE A 385 13.04 -2.70 -15.25
C ILE A 385 11.95 -2.44 -16.31
N ILE A 386 10.78 -3.05 -16.14
CA ILE A 386 9.67 -2.90 -17.08
C ILE A 386 9.24 -1.43 -17.19
N GLY A 387 9.05 -0.76 -16.05
CA GLY A 387 8.65 0.64 -16.01
C GLY A 387 9.69 1.56 -16.65
N CYS A 388 10.98 1.32 -16.36
CA CYS A 388 12.09 2.09 -16.93
C CYS A 388 12.14 1.95 -18.46
N LEU A 389 12.02 0.73 -18.99
CA LEU A 389 12.06 0.50 -20.44
C LEU A 389 10.89 1.19 -21.17
N ILE A 390 9.67 1.09 -20.62
CA ILE A 390 8.49 1.74 -21.19
C ILE A 390 8.63 3.27 -21.12
N GLY A 391 9.03 3.80 -19.96
CA GLY A 391 9.20 5.25 -19.77
C GLY A 391 10.30 5.83 -20.65
N ALA A 392 11.44 5.14 -20.75
CA ALA A 392 12.53 5.53 -21.65
C ALA A 392 12.11 5.52 -23.12
N LEU A 393 11.36 4.51 -23.55
CA LEU A 393 10.84 4.45 -24.93
C LEU A 393 9.96 5.66 -25.25
N ILE A 394 8.99 5.98 -24.37
CA ILE A 394 8.13 7.16 -24.52
C ILE A 394 8.97 8.45 -24.49
N GLY A 395 9.96 8.53 -23.61
CA GLY A 395 10.87 9.66 -23.48
C GLY A 395 11.71 9.87 -24.75
N ILE A 396 12.32 8.83 -25.29
CA ILE A 396 13.13 8.90 -26.52
C ILE A 396 12.27 9.32 -27.72
N ILE A 397 11.07 8.76 -27.87
CA ILE A 397 10.14 9.18 -28.92
C ILE A 397 9.81 10.67 -28.77
N SER A 398 9.56 11.13 -27.55
CA SER A 398 9.27 12.54 -27.27
C SER A 398 10.47 13.44 -27.57
N LEU A 399 11.68 13.00 -27.21
CA LEU A 399 12.92 13.73 -27.42
C LEU A 399 13.26 13.89 -28.91
N VAL A 400 13.06 12.85 -29.72
CA VAL A 400 13.41 12.86 -31.13
C VAL A 400 12.37 13.60 -31.98
N TYR A 401 11.07 13.38 -31.71
CA TYR A 401 10.01 13.85 -32.60
C TYR A 401 9.21 15.05 -32.11
N ILE A 402 9.10 15.23 -30.77
CA ILE A 402 8.20 16.25 -30.20
C ILE A 402 8.99 17.45 -29.69
N ILE A 403 10.01 17.23 -28.85
CA ILE A 403 10.77 18.32 -28.19
C ILE A 403 11.41 19.29 -29.19
N PRO A 404 11.97 18.87 -30.34
CA PRO A 404 12.54 19.81 -31.29
C PRO A 404 11.54 20.81 -31.90
N ASN A 405 10.25 20.49 -31.85
CA ASN A 405 9.17 21.33 -32.36
C ASN A 405 8.48 22.18 -31.28
N LEU A 406 8.91 22.07 -30.02
CA LEU A 406 8.35 22.86 -28.91
C LEU A 406 9.05 24.22 -28.85
N SER A 407 8.28 25.29 -28.77
CA SER A 407 8.78 26.67 -28.75
C SER A 407 8.62 27.35 -27.40
N ASP A 408 7.78 26.82 -26.52
CA ASP A 408 7.39 27.47 -25.26
C ASP A 408 7.19 26.49 -24.09
N ILE A 409 7.21 27.03 -22.89
CA ILE A 409 7.04 26.26 -21.64
C ILE A 409 5.67 25.55 -21.60
N PHE A 410 4.63 26.20 -22.10
CA PHE A 410 3.29 25.65 -22.08
C PHE A 410 3.16 24.37 -22.92
N SER A 411 3.80 24.34 -24.09
CA SER A 411 3.86 23.15 -24.95
C SER A 411 4.56 21.98 -24.25
N LEU A 412 5.64 22.24 -23.51
CA LEU A 412 6.32 21.22 -22.71
C LEU A 412 5.42 20.72 -21.56
N MET A 413 4.69 21.62 -20.88
CA MET A 413 3.74 21.23 -19.84
C MET A 413 2.63 20.31 -20.39
N ILE A 414 2.12 20.59 -21.60
CA ILE A 414 1.13 19.76 -22.29
C ILE A 414 1.72 18.38 -22.59
N LEU A 415 2.94 18.31 -23.12
CA LEU A 415 3.63 17.04 -23.37
C LEU A 415 3.73 16.21 -22.09
N ILE A 416 4.23 16.80 -21.01
CA ILE A 416 4.37 16.12 -19.71
C ILE A 416 3.01 15.65 -19.20
N PHE A 417 1.98 16.47 -19.28
CA PHE A 417 0.63 16.10 -18.85
C PHE A 417 0.14 14.82 -19.55
N PHE A 418 0.20 14.78 -20.88
CA PHE A 418 -0.32 13.63 -21.63
C PHE A 418 0.55 12.37 -21.50
N CYS A 419 1.87 12.51 -21.42
CA CYS A 419 2.77 11.37 -21.26
C CYS A 419 2.75 10.79 -19.81
N ILE A 420 2.52 11.62 -18.80
CA ILE A 420 2.39 11.16 -17.42
C ILE A 420 1.00 10.54 -17.13
N LEU A 421 -0.04 10.88 -17.88
CA LEU A 421 -1.40 10.33 -17.68
C LEU A 421 -1.43 8.78 -17.61
N PRO A 422 -0.89 8.02 -18.58
CA PRO A 422 -0.87 6.55 -18.50
C PRO A 422 0.00 6.03 -17.34
N ALA A 423 1.13 6.67 -17.07
CA ALA A 423 1.98 6.33 -15.93
C ALA A 423 1.25 6.52 -14.59
N ALA A 424 0.58 7.67 -14.43
CA ALA A 424 -0.23 7.98 -13.25
C ALA A 424 -1.46 7.06 -13.13
N TRP A 425 -2.04 6.60 -14.24
CA TRP A 425 -3.11 5.60 -14.21
C TRP A 425 -2.67 4.29 -13.57
N VAL A 426 -1.48 3.80 -13.92
CA VAL A 426 -0.90 2.60 -13.33
C VAL A 426 -0.51 2.87 -11.87
N ALA A 427 0.12 4.02 -11.58
CA ALA A 427 0.56 4.40 -10.24
C ALA A 427 -0.60 4.57 -9.25
N ALA A 428 -1.75 5.12 -9.69
CA ALA A 428 -2.96 5.28 -8.89
C ALA A 428 -3.82 4.00 -8.80
N GLY A 429 -3.35 2.89 -9.34
CA GLY A 429 -4.06 1.60 -9.37
C GLY A 429 -3.75 0.70 -8.17
N ASN A 430 -3.76 -0.62 -8.42
CA ASN A 430 -3.46 -1.62 -7.42
C ASN A 430 -2.00 -1.51 -6.95
N GLU A 431 -1.74 -1.62 -5.64
CA GLU A 431 -0.41 -1.54 -5.03
C GLU A 431 0.60 -2.52 -5.65
N ARG A 432 0.12 -3.69 -6.10
CA ARG A 432 0.94 -4.72 -6.74
C ARG A 432 1.68 -4.24 -8.00
N ILE A 433 1.04 -3.38 -8.82
CA ILE A 433 1.64 -2.86 -10.07
C ILE A 433 1.92 -1.36 -10.04
N SER A 434 1.47 -0.65 -9.01
CA SER A 434 1.56 0.81 -8.89
C SER A 434 2.99 1.32 -9.05
N TYR A 435 3.96 0.60 -8.52
CA TYR A 435 5.37 0.95 -8.62
C TYR A 435 5.89 0.98 -10.07
N ALA A 436 5.37 0.11 -10.97
CA ALA A 436 5.71 0.19 -12.39
C ALA A 436 5.28 1.53 -13.01
N GLY A 437 4.07 2.01 -12.68
CA GLY A 437 3.59 3.32 -13.12
C GLY A 437 4.49 4.47 -12.66
N VAL A 438 4.91 4.43 -11.39
CA VAL A 438 5.85 5.41 -10.84
C VAL A 438 7.17 5.40 -11.62
N GLN A 439 7.68 4.22 -11.99
CA GLN A 439 8.93 4.08 -12.74
C GLN A 439 8.80 4.49 -14.21
N VAL A 440 7.66 4.26 -14.85
CA VAL A 440 7.37 4.79 -16.21
C VAL A 440 7.46 6.31 -16.19
N GLY A 441 6.81 6.94 -15.20
CA GLY A 441 6.85 8.40 -15.05
C GLY A 441 8.25 8.92 -14.78
N LEU A 442 9.01 8.29 -13.87
CA LEU A 442 10.39 8.67 -13.56
C LEU A 442 11.30 8.58 -14.79
N ALA A 443 11.30 7.44 -15.48
CA ALA A 443 12.17 7.24 -16.63
C ALA A 443 11.84 8.20 -17.78
N PHE A 444 10.56 8.47 -18.03
CA PHE A 444 10.11 9.48 -18.98
C PHE A 444 10.64 10.88 -18.60
N LEU A 445 10.40 11.31 -17.35
CA LEU A 445 10.81 12.64 -16.89
C LEU A 445 12.32 12.82 -16.93
N LEU A 446 13.08 11.81 -16.52
CA LEU A 446 14.53 11.83 -16.55
C LEU A 446 15.10 11.87 -17.97
N THR A 447 14.38 11.36 -18.97
CA THR A 447 14.78 11.43 -20.39
C THR A 447 14.46 12.80 -21.00
N VAL A 448 13.29 13.37 -20.63
CA VAL A 448 12.77 14.60 -21.26
C VAL A 448 13.28 15.88 -20.58
N LEU A 449 13.59 15.82 -19.28
CA LEU A 449 14.04 16.97 -18.49
C LEU A 449 15.50 16.79 -18.05
N HIS A 450 16.31 17.82 -18.25
CA HIS A 450 17.67 17.91 -17.77
C HIS A 450 17.89 19.21 -16.98
N GLY A 451 18.20 19.07 -15.68
CA GLY A 451 18.21 20.23 -14.78
C GLY A 451 16.82 20.88 -14.76
N PHE A 452 16.74 22.14 -15.15
CA PHE A 452 15.48 22.90 -15.28
C PHE A 452 15.02 23.10 -16.73
N LYS A 453 15.66 22.44 -17.72
CA LYS A 453 15.40 22.60 -19.17
C LYS A 453 14.95 21.28 -19.80
N PRO A 454 14.32 21.32 -20.99
CA PRO A 454 14.14 20.10 -21.78
C PRO A 454 15.51 19.53 -22.17
N SER A 455 15.62 18.21 -22.14
CA SER A 455 16.82 17.50 -22.57
C SER A 455 16.90 17.47 -24.08
N TYR A 456 18.10 17.60 -24.63
CA TYR A 456 18.41 17.39 -26.05
C TYR A 456 19.50 16.33 -26.21
N ASP A 457 19.97 15.75 -25.12
CA ASP A 457 21.11 14.85 -25.07
C ASP A 457 20.66 13.41 -24.79
N MET A 458 20.99 12.51 -25.72
CA MET A 458 20.69 11.08 -25.62
C MET A 458 21.63 10.36 -24.63
N ASP A 459 22.83 10.88 -24.41
CA ASP A 459 23.81 10.25 -23.53
C ASP A 459 23.33 10.31 -22.07
N VAL A 460 22.74 11.42 -21.66
CA VAL A 460 22.12 11.57 -20.33
C VAL A 460 21.02 10.55 -20.10
N ALA A 461 20.18 10.27 -21.12
CA ALA A 461 19.12 9.28 -21.01
C ALA A 461 19.69 7.86 -20.91
N SER A 462 20.72 7.54 -21.70
CA SER A 462 21.38 6.23 -21.68
C SER A 462 22.10 5.97 -20.36
N ASP A 463 22.82 6.94 -19.83
CA ASP A 463 23.52 6.85 -18.55
C ASP A 463 22.55 6.55 -17.39
N ARG A 464 21.41 7.22 -17.36
CA ARG A 464 20.38 6.99 -16.34
C ARG A 464 19.78 5.60 -16.42
N ILE A 465 19.51 5.09 -17.63
CA ILE A 465 19.04 3.72 -17.83
C ILE A 465 20.09 2.71 -17.38
N LEU A 466 21.36 2.90 -17.76
CA LEU A 466 22.47 2.04 -17.36
C LEU A 466 22.66 2.06 -15.83
N GLY A 467 22.56 3.22 -15.21
CA GLY A 467 22.61 3.34 -13.75
C GLY A 467 21.49 2.56 -13.05
N ILE A 468 20.26 2.62 -13.55
CA ILE A 468 19.14 1.82 -13.02
C ILE A 468 19.42 0.33 -13.17
N LEU A 469 19.89 -0.11 -14.32
CA LEU A 469 20.22 -1.51 -14.57
C LEU A 469 21.37 -2.00 -13.67
N LEU A 470 22.42 -1.21 -13.50
CA LEU A 470 23.52 -1.52 -12.59
C LEU A 470 23.03 -1.67 -11.15
N GLY A 471 22.26 -0.70 -10.65
CA GLY A 471 21.66 -0.76 -9.31
C GLY A 471 20.78 -2.00 -9.13
N ASN A 472 19.99 -2.37 -10.15
CA ASN A 472 19.17 -3.57 -10.13
C ASN A 472 20.00 -4.84 -10.03
N VAL A 473 21.11 -4.95 -10.77
CA VAL A 473 22.03 -6.12 -10.73
C VAL A 473 22.67 -6.24 -9.35
N VAL A 474 23.20 -5.13 -8.81
CA VAL A 474 23.82 -5.12 -7.48
C VAL A 474 22.80 -5.53 -6.41
N MET A 475 21.59 -4.95 -6.44
CA MET A 475 20.54 -5.29 -5.49
C MET A 475 20.08 -6.75 -5.60
N TYR A 476 19.92 -7.26 -6.83
CA TYR A 476 19.56 -8.65 -7.04
C TYR A 476 20.60 -9.59 -6.41
N ILE A 477 21.90 -9.35 -6.65
CA ILE A 477 22.99 -10.18 -6.07
C ILE A 477 22.97 -10.07 -4.54
N MET A 478 22.90 -8.85 -3.98
CA MET A 478 22.91 -8.64 -2.54
C MET A 478 21.74 -9.30 -1.83
N PHE A 479 20.53 -9.22 -2.39
CA PHE A 479 19.34 -9.78 -1.73
C PHE A 479 19.14 -11.27 -1.95
N THR A 480 19.64 -11.84 -3.07
CA THR A 480 19.50 -13.28 -3.37
C THR A 480 20.66 -14.12 -2.87
N LYS A 481 21.87 -13.55 -2.69
CA LYS A 481 23.08 -14.31 -2.32
C LYS A 481 23.59 -14.00 -0.91
N VAL A 482 23.39 -12.76 -0.41
CA VAL A 482 23.87 -12.36 0.92
C VAL A 482 22.72 -12.42 1.90
N TRP A 483 22.75 -13.38 2.82
CA TRP A 483 21.70 -13.60 3.85
C TRP A 483 20.27 -13.50 3.29
N PRO A 484 19.86 -14.35 2.35
CA PRO A 484 18.53 -14.27 1.76
C PRO A 484 17.45 -14.50 2.83
N VAL A 485 16.49 -13.61 2.91
CA VAL A 485 15.31 -13.72 3.80
C VAL A 485 14.12 -14.08 2.93
N SER A 486 13.59 -15.29 3.07
CA SER A 486 12.44 -15.73 2.30
C SER A 486 11.14 -15.09 2.83
N ILE A 487 10.22 -14.77 1.91
CA ILE A 487 8.89 -14.26 2.25
C ILE A 487 8.04 -15.29 3.01
N ILE A 488 8.38 -16.59 2.91
CA ILE A 488 7.64 -17.66 3.59
C ILE A 488 7.69 -17.50 5.12
N THR A 489 8.76 -16.92 5.66
CA THR A 489 8.85 -16.63 7.11
C THR A 489 7.83 -15.58 7.54
N ALA A 490 7.62 -14.55 6.72
CA ALA A 490 6.58 -13.54 6.96
C ALA A 490 5.18 -14.15 6.79
N VAL A 491 4.94 -14.94 5.76
CA VAL A 491 3.69 -15.66 5.52
C VAL A 491 3.35 -16.56 6.72
N ASN A 492 4.30 -17.34 7.22
CA ASN A 492 4.08 -18.22 8.36
C ASN A 492 3.73 -17.43 9.64
N SER A 493 4.41 -16.31 9.90
CA SER A 493 4.09 -15.47 11.06
C SER A 493 2.71 -14.84 10.97
N GLN A 494 2.29 -14.43 9.77
CA GLN A 494 0.96 -13.88 9.50
C GLN A 494 -0.13 -14.96 9.67
N ILE A 495 0.07 -16.17 9.15
CA ILE A 495 -0.84 -17.30 9.32
C ILE A 495 -1.02 -17.62 10.80
N ARG A 496 0.07 -17.64 11.58
CA ARG A 496 -0.02 -17.83 13.05
C ARG A 496 -0.89 -16.75 13.70
N SER A 497 -0.63 -15.48 13.37
CA SER A 497 -1.43 -14.37 13.92
C SER A 497 -2.92 -14.49 13.55
N ILE A 498 -3.22 -14.91 12.32
CA ILE A 498 -4.59 -15.16 11.85
C ILE A 498 -5.23 -16.30 12.67
N LEU A 499 -4.52 -17.41 12.87
CA LEU A 499 -5.00 -18.55 13.65
C LEU A 499 -5.19 -18.21 15.14
N ASP A 500 -4.29 -17.43 15.73
CA ASP A 500 -4.41 -16.98 17.12
C ASP A 500 -5.65 -16.08 17.31
N ASN A 501 -5.87 -15.15 16.38
CA ASN A 501 -7.07 -14.31 16.39
C ASN A 501 -8.34 -15.14 16.19
N TYR A 502 -8.30 -16.13 15.28
CA TYR A 502 -9.42 -17.03 15.04
C TYR A 502 -9.73 -17.91 16.25
N SER A 503 -8.70 -18.48 16.91
CA SER A 503 -8.88 -19.25 18.14
C SER A 503 -9.47 -18.40 19.27
N THR A 504 -9.02 -17.14 19.38
CA THR A 504 -9.56 -16.18 20.35
C THR A 504 -11.05 -15.90 20.05
N LEU A 505 -11.41 -15.72 18.78
CA LEU A 505 -12.79 -15.50 18.36
C LEU A 505 -13.69 -16.70 18.71
N LYS A 506 -13.20 -17.93 18.60
CA LYS A 506 -13.96 -19.15 18.84
C LYS A 506 -14.10 -19.50 20.34
N LEU A 507 -13.05 -19.28 21.12
CA LEU A 507 -12.97 -19.71 22.53
C LEU A 507 -13.57 -18.71 23.52
N LYS A 508 -13.66 -17.45 23.18
CA LYS A 508 -14.10 -16.39 24.08
C LYS A 508 -15.60 -16.12 23.85
N SER A 509 -16.39 -16.30 24.90
CA SER A 509 -17.75 -15.75 24.90
C SER A 509 -17.64 -14.23 25.01
N TYR A 510 -18.11 -13.50 24.01
CA TYR A 510 -18.06 -12.04 23.98
C TYR A 510 -19.37 -11.47 24.51
N ASP A 511 -19.29 -10.69 25.59
CA ASP A 511 -20.42 -9.89 26.06
C ASP A 511 -20.68 -8.69 25.13
N ASN A 512 -19.68 -8.35 24.28
CA ASN A 512 -19.73 -7.19 23.37
C ASN A 512 -19.38 -7.60 21.94
N ASN A 513 -20.35 -7.48 21.04
CA ASN A 513 -20.18 -7.80 19.59
C ASN A 513 -19.13 -6.93 18.88
N VAL A 514 -18.79 -5.74 19.41
CA VAL A 514 -17.82 -4.83 18.77
C VAL A 514 -16.39 -5.41 18.80
N GLU A 515 -16.02 -6.07 19.90
CA GLU A 515 -14.70 -6.72 20.01
C GLU A 515 -14.60 -7.92 19.06
N ALA A 516 -15.63 -8.75 19.00
CA ALA A 516 -15.72 -9.87 18.08
C ALA A 516 -15.68 -9.39 16.60
N LEU A 517 -16.43 -8.33 16.27
CA LEU A 517 -16.44 -7.74 14.94
C LEU A 517 -15.05 -7.21 14.53
N SER A 518 -14.33 -6.60 15.46
CA SER A 518 -12.96 -6.11 15.21
C SER A 518 -11.98 -7.25 14.96
N LEU A 519 -12.14 -8.41 15.63
CA LEU A 519 -11.33 -9.60 15.38
C LEU A 519 -11.62 -10.20 13.99
N VAL A 520 -12.88 -10.31 13.61
CA VAL A 520 -13.25 -10.77 12.24
C VAL A 520 -12.63 -9.86 11.19
N ALA A 521 -12.68 -8.55 11.39
CA ALA A 521 -12.04 -7.60 10.47
C ALA A 521 -10.52 -7.81 10.40
N THR A 522 -9.86 -7.97 11.55
CA THR A 522 -8.41 -8.21 11.63
C THR A 522 -8.00 -9.52 10.95
N ILE A 523 -8.79 -10.58 11.11
CA ILE A 523 -8.58 -11.87 10.43
C ILE A 523 -8.67 -11.67 8.91
N ASN A 524 -9.72 -11.02 8.41
CA ASN A 524 -9.92 -10.83 6.97
C ASN A 524 -8.85 -9.92 6.33
N GLU A 525 -8.41 -8.88 7.02
CA GLU A 525 -7.28 -8.05 6.58
C GLU A 525 -5.98 -8.85 6.52
N GLY A 526 -5.71 -9.65 7.56
CA GLY A 526 -4.58 -10.57 7.59
C GLY A 526 -4.61 -11.58 6.44
N VAL A 527 -5.78 -12.13 6.13
CA VAL A 527 -5.98 -13.07 5.01
C VAL A 527 -5.59 -12.44 3.67
N ILE A 528 -6.04 -11.21 3.38
CA ILE A 528 -5.70 -10.55 2.11
C ILE A 528 -4.21 -10.27 2.02
N LYS A 529 -3.63 -9.67 3.06
CA LYS A 529 -2.20 -9.39 3.08
C LYS A 529 -1.38 -10.66 2.87
N THR A 530 -1.77 -11.75 3.54
CA THR A 530 -1.07 -13.04 3.39
C THR A 530 -1.23 -13.61 1.98
N LYS A 531 -2.40 -13.47 1.34
CA LYS A 531 -2.62 -13.88 -0.05
C LYS A 531 -1.73 -13.10 -1.03
N ASP A 532 -1.56 -11.80 -0.82
CA ASP A 532 -0.68 -10.97 -1.63
C ASP A 532 0.79 -11.40 -1.47
N ASP A 533 1.24 -11.65 -0.24
CA ASP A 533 2.59 -12.11 0.04
C ASP A 533 2.86 -13.51 -0.53
N ILE A 534 1.88 -14.42 -0.49
CA ILE A 534 1.99 -15.76 -1.10
C ILE A 534 2.18 -15.67 -2.63
N ASN A 535 1.54 -14.71 -3.29
CA ASN A 535 1.72 -14.51 -4.73
C ASN A 535 3.17 -14.09 -5.07
N LEU A 536 3.91 -13.52 -4.13
CA LEU A 536 5.32 -13.14 -4.30
C LEU A 536 6.30 -14.31 -4.21
N LEU A 537 5.87 -15.49 -3.71
CA LEU A 537 6.69 -16.71 -3.69
C LEU A 537 7.21 -17.10 -5.09
N MET A 538 6.47 -16.76 -6.15
CA MET A 538 6.88 -17.03 -7.53
C MET A 538 8.19 -16.33 -7.93
N PHE A 539 8.59 -15.27 -7.25
CA PHE A 539 9.81 -14.51 -7.49
C PHE A 539 11.03 -15.08 -6.73
N GLU A 540 10.84 -16.06 -5.85
CA GLU A 540 11.91 -16.74 -5.16
C GLU A 540 12.35 -18.00 -5.94
N THR A 541 13.65 -18.14 -6.16
CA THR A 541 14.23 -19.22 -6.97
C THR A 541 13.95 -20.62 -6.39
N HIS A 542 13.89 -20.74 -5.05
CA HIS A 542 13.61 -22.01 -4.37
C HIS A 542 12.18 -22.52 -4.60
N PHE A 543 11.22 -21.64 -4.86
CA PHE A 543 9.80 -21.99 -5.02
C PHE A 543 9.31 -21.95 -6.46
N LYS A 544 10.22 -21.69 -7.44
CA LYS A 544 9.85 -21.47 -8.85
C LYS A 544 9.04 -22.62 -9.47
N ASP A 545 9.30 -23.86 -9.09
CA ASP A 545 8.63 -25.04 -9.62
C ASP A 545 7.45 -25.52 -8.74
N LYS A 546 7.49 -25.25 -7.43
CA LYS A 546 6.49 -25.68 -6.44
C LYS A 546 5.50 -24.58 -6.06
N GLY A 547 5.82 -23.32 -6.37
CA GLY A 547 5.08 -22.14 -5.91
C GLY A 547 3.61 -22.14 -6.32
N GLY A 548 3.26 -22.68 -7.50
CA GLY A 548 1.87 -22.68 -7.96
C GLY A 548 0.94 -23.58 -7.12
N ALA A 549 1.41 -24.77 -6.73
CA ALA A 549 0.64 -25.69 -5.89
C ALA A 549 0.53 -25.15 -4.44
N LEU A 550 1.62 -24.59 -3.93
CA LEU A 550 1.66 -23.97 -2.61
C LEU A 550 0.71 -22.76 -2.52
N THR A 551 0.75 -21.89 -3.52
CA THR A 551 -0.13 -20.72 -3.62
C THR A 551 -1.60 -21.14 -3.66
N HIS A 552 -1.94 -22.17 -4.43
CA HIS A 552 -3.30 -22.67 -4.52
C HIS A 552 -3.79 -23.22 -3.16
N PHE A 553 -2.96 -24.01 -2.49
CA PHE A 553 -3.28 -24.59 -1.18
C PHE A 553 -3.49 -23.49 -0.13
N PHE A 554 -2.54 -22.56 0.03
CA PHE A 554 -2.69 -21.49 1.01
C PHE A 554 -3.89 -20.58 0.72
N ASN A 555 -4.18 -20.29 -0.54
CA ASN A 555 -5.35 -19.50 -0.91
C ASN A 555 -6.67 -20.20 -0.55
N GLN A 556 -6.77 -21.51 -0.75
CA GLN A 556 -7.96 -22.27 -0.32
C GLN A 556 -8.08 -22.28 1.21
N PHE A 557 -6.99 -22.55 1.91
CA PHE A 557 -6.96 -22.55 3.37
C PHE A 557 -7.36 -21.17 3.95
N LEU A 558 -6.75 -20.09 3.49
CA LEU A 558 -7.06 -18.73 3.95
C LEU A 558 -8.50 -18.33 3.63
N THR A 559 -9.03 -18.78 2.49
CA THR A 559 -10.43 -18.53 2.15
C THR A 559 -11.36 -19.27 3.12
N LYS A 560 -11.06 -20.52 3.47
CA LYS A 560 -11.82 -21.28 4.47
C LYS A 560 -11.81 -20.57 5.83
N VAL A 561 -10.65 -20.15 6.33
CA VAL A 561 -10.53 -19.42 7.61
C VAL A 561 -11.33 -18.12 7.59
N SER A 562 -11.31 -17.38 6.48
CA SER A 562 -12.13 -16.18 6.30
C SER A 562 -13.63 -16.51 6.40
N VAL A 563 -14.10 -17.53 5.68
CA VAL A 563 -15.51 -17.98 5.69
C VAL A 563 -15.92 -18.40 7.10
N ASP A 564 -15.16 -19.26 7.74
CA ASP A 564 -15.45 -19.75 9.10
C ASP A 564 -15.48 -18.59 10.12
N SER A 565 -14.65 -17.56 9.96
CA SER A 565 -14.62 -16.42 10.89
C SER A 565 -15.91 -15.60 10.89
N TYR A 566 -16.46 -15.29 9.72
CA TYR A 566 -17.69 -14.52 9.63
C TYR A 566 -18.95 -15.40 9.90
N GLN A 567 -18.91 -16.70 9.60
CA GLN A 567 -19.97 -17.64 9.96
C GLN A 567 -20.07 -17.80 11.48
N ASN A 568 -18.93 -17.93 12.16
CA ASN A 568 -18.88 -17.99 13.63
C ASN A 568 -19.43 -16.70 14.27
N TYR A 569 -19.05 -15.52 13.74
CA TYR A 569 -19.62 -14.26 14.20
C TYR A 569 -21.14 -14.22 13.98
N SER A 570 -21.60 -14.60 12.79
CA SER A 570 -23.04 -14.58 12.45
C SER A 570 -23.85 -15.49 13.36
N SER A 571 -23.38 -16.70 13.65
CA SER A 571 -24.07 -17.64 14.52
C SER A 571 -24.17 -17.15 15.96
N GLN A 572 -23.16 -16.41 16.45
CA GLN A 572 -23.15 -15.88 17.82
C GLN A 572 -24.00 -14.62 18.00
N PHE A 573 -24.01 -13.71 17.03
CA PHE A 573 -24.54 -12.35 17.22
C PHE A 573 -25.70 -11.96 16.30
N ILE A 574 -25.82 -12.58 15.13
CA ILE A 574 -26.84 -12.21 14.13
C ILE A 574 -28.06 -13.16 14.17
N LEU A 575 -27.84 -14.46 14.35
CA LEU A 575 -28.88 -15.50 14.23
C LEU A 575 -29.45 -16.00 15.58
N PHE A 576 -29.44 -15.18 16.60
CA PHE A 576 -29.72 -15.51 18.01
C PHE A 576 -31.10 -16.10 18.31
N ASN A 577 -31.97 -16.38 17.35
CA ASN A 577 -33.31 -16.97 17.59
C ASN A 577 -33.40 -18.49 17.52
N HIS A 578 -32.30 -19.21 17.28
CA HIS A 578 -32.26 -20.68 17.35
C HIS A 578 -31.29 -21.17 18.42
N LYS A 579 -31.75 -21.13 19.67
CA LYS A 579 -31.00 -21.64 20.82
C LYS A 579 -30.69 -23.15 20.77
N ASP A 580 -31.38 -23.87 19.89
CA ASP A 580 -31.28 -25.35 19.81
C ASP A 580 -30.16 -25.84 18.86
N SER A 581 -29.50 -24.98 18.10
CA SER A 581 -28.40 -25.36 17.23
C SER A 581 -27.01 -25.05 17.78
N LEU A 582 -26.90 -24.35 18.91
CA LEU A 582 -25.62 -23.95 19.51
C LEU A 582 -24.81 -25.14 20.05
N ASP A 583 -25.47 -26.18 20.56
CA ASP A 583 -24.79 -27.34 21.13
C ASP A 583 -24.11 -28.24 20.08
N THR A 584 -24.55 -28.16 18.83
CA THR A 584 -23.97 -28.96 17.72
C THR A 584 -22.79 -28.26 17.04
N VAL A 585 -22.71 -26.91 17.07
CA VAL A 585 -21.62 -26.12 16.47
C VAL A 585 -20.42 -26.00 17.41
N ILE A 586 -20.64 -26.00 18.72
CA ILE A 586 -19.58 -25.90 19.73
C ILE A 586 -18.69 -27.15 19.78
N ASN A 587 -19.19 -28.31 19.34
CA ASN A 587 -18.48 -29.59 19.37
C ASN A 587 -17.66 -29.92 18.11
N SER A 588 -17.66 -29.10 17.07
CA SER A 588 -16.86 -29.34 15.88
C SER A 588 -15.51 -28.64 15.95
N GLU A 589 -14.48 -29.45 16.08
CA GLU A 589 -13.06 -29.17 15.84
C GLU A 589 -12.37 -28.14 16.76
N SER A 590 -11.62 -28.64 17.71
CA SER A 590 -10.69 -27.87 18.53
C SER A 590 -9.61 -27.19 17.64
N ALA A 591 -9.00 -26.09 18.11
CA ALA A 591 -7.86 -25.45 17.44
C ALA A 591 -6.71 -26.44 17.10
N ASN A 592 -6.63 -27.56 17.84
CA ASN A 592 -5.71 -28.66 17.58
C ASN A 592 -6.13 -29.49 16.36
N ASP A 593 -7.42 -29.63 16.07
CA ASP A 593 -7.89 -30.35 14.88
C ASP A 593 -7.68 -29.50 13.61
N LEU A 594 -7.82 -28.18 13.69
CA LEU A 594 -7.46 -27.29 12.59
C LEU A 594 -5.94 -27.29 12.32
N LYS A 595 -5.10 -27.34 13.38
CA LYS A 595 -3.65 -27.56 13.23
C LYS A 595 -3.37 -28.93 12.58
N LYS A 596 -4.11 -29.96 12.91
CA LYS A 596 -3.99 -31.30 12.36
C LYS A 596 -4.42 -31.37 10.91
N ASP A 597 -5.48 -30.66 10.54
CA ASP A 597 -5.96 -30.56 9.16
C ASP A 597 -4.99 -29.79 8.27
N VAL A 598 -4.37 -28.72 8.77
CA VAL A 598 -3.28 -28.02 8.09
C VAL A 598 -2.09 -28.95 7.86
N LEU A 599 -1.74 -29.78 8.87
CA LEU A 599 -0.66 -30.76 8.81
C LEU A 599 -0.95 -31.88 7.80
N ASN A 600 -2.19 -32.35 7.74
CA ASN A 600 -2.61 -33.41 6.81
C ASN A 600 -2.82 -32.92 5.38
N ALA A 601 -3.12 -31.63 5.20
CA ALA A 601 -3.38 -31.03 3.90
C ALA A 601 -2.11 -30.44 3.24
N ILE A 602 -0.96 -30.39 3.90
CA ILE A 602 0.31 -30.00 3.27
C ILE A 602 0.60 -30.97 2.12
N PRO A 603 0.67 -30.49 0.86
CA PRO A 603 0.76 -31.36 -0.32
C PRO A 603 1.94 -32.31 -0.24
N SER A 604 1.78 -33.52 -0.76
CA SER A 604 2.85 -34.51 -0.96
C SER A 604 4.03 -34.03 -1.82
N ILE A 605 3.94 -32.81 -2.32
CA ILE A 605 4.91 -32.10 -3.17
C ILE A 605 6.13 -31.59 -2.39
N LEU A 606 6.00 -31.39 -1.07
CA LEU A 606 7.13 -30.99 -0.24
C LEU A 606 7.92 -32.21 0.23
N SER A 607 9.23 -32.13 0.21
CA SER A 607 10.11 -33.17 0.79
C SER A 607 9.86 -33.31 2.29
N ALA A 608 10.19 -34.46 2.87
CA ALA A 608 9.99 -34.70 4.29
C ALA A 608 10.68 -33.63 5.19
N GLN A 609 11.86 -33.13 4.78
CA GLN A 609 12.58 -32.07 5.49
C GLN A 609 11.87 -30.70 5.39
N GLU A 610 11.34 -30.36 4.22
CA GLU A 610 10.58 -29.11 4.04
C GLU A 610 9.25 -29.13 4.79
N LYS A 611 8.58 -30.30 4.85
CA LYS A 611 7.39 -30.51 5.70
C LYS A 611 7.73 -30.32 7.17
N GLU A 612 8.80 -30.93 7.62
CA GLU A 612 9.25 -30.87 9.02
C GLU A 612 9.62 -29.43 9.41
N GLN A 613 10.22 -28.67 8.48
CA GLN A 613 10.56 -27.26 8.72
C GLN A 613 9.31 -26.37 8.77
N VAL A 614 8.37 -26.53 7.87
CA VAL A 614 7.08 -25.80 7.88
C VAL A 614 6.26 -26.18 9.14
N ILE A 615 6.26 -27.45 9.51
CA ILE A 615 5.60 -27.95 10.72
C ILE A 615 6.26 -27.39 11.98
N LYS A 616 7.59 -27.41 12.04
CA LYS A 616 8.36 -26.92 13.19
C LYS A 616 8.17 -25.41 13.38
N GLU A 617 8.08 -24.64 12.29
CA GLU A 617 7.80 -23.21 12.33
C GLU A 617 6.34 -22.89 12.62
N LEU A 618 5.38 -23.73 12.20
CA LEU A 618 3.94 -23.56 12.49
C LEU A 618 3.55 -24.07 13.91
N VAL A 619 4.24 -25.07 14.45
CA VAL A 619 3.88 -25.78 15.68
C VAL A 619 4.82 -25.49 16.86
N SER A 620 6.00 -24.89 16.62
CA SER A 620 6.89 -24.55 17.73
C SER A 620 6.23 -23.58 18.69
N GLU A 621 5.78 -24.10 19.80
CA GLU A 621 5.45 -23.33 21.00
C GLU A 621 6.71 -22.60 21.47
N LYS A 622 6.67 -21.27 21.41
CA LYS A 622 7.33 -20.40 22.39
C LYS A 622 6.66 -19.05 22.41
#